data_b07f70a251841c1813ec723efe0d6db2
#
_entry.id   b07f70a251841c1813ec723efe0d6db2
#
_cell.length_a   1.000
_cell.length_b   1.000
_cell.length_c   1.000
_cell.angle_alpha   90.00
_cell.angle_beta   90.00
_cell.angle_gamma   90.00
#
_symmetry.space_group_name_H-M   'P 1'
#
loop_
_entity.id
_entity.type
_entity.pdbx_description
1 polymer ?
#
loop_
_entity_poly.entity_id
_entity_poly.type
_entity_poly.pdbx_seq_one_letter_code
_entity_poly.pdbx_strand_id
1 'polypeptide(L)'
;MKILILQTNIPGRDVAVKIAEIIVEKRLAACANVLSEATSIYWWEKKLQREIEYPVVFKTTEARRDSLIKELRALHPHDVPEIVFPTLEGVEETYANWIIQETKA
;
A
#
# COMPACT_ATOMS: atom_id res chain seq x y z
N MET A 1 9.52 9.29 15.36
CA MET A 1 8.75 9.41 14.11
C MET A 1 7.75 8.29 14.02
N LYS A 2 6.53 8.59 13.61
CA LYS A 2 5.45 7.61 13.57
C LYS A 2 5.54 6.72 12.34
N ILE A 3 5.48 5.41 12.57
CA ILE A 3 5.46 4.41 11.50
C ILE A 3 4.01 4.15 11.11
N LEU A 4 3.76 4.02 9.81
CA LEU A 4 2.45 3.74 9.26
C LEU A 4 2.47 2.51 8.37
N ILE A 5 1.35 1.81 8.36
CA ILE A 5 1.05 0.81 7.34
C ILE A 5 -0.04 1.39 6.45
N LEU A 6 0.13 1.25 5.14
CA LEU A 6 -0.93 1.52 4.17
C LEU A 6 -1.26 0.22 3.47
N GLN A 7 -2.55 -0.10 3.39
CA GLN A 7 -3.01 -1.28 2.69
C GLN A 7 -3.92 -0.91 1.53
N THR A 8 -3.74 -1.61 0.41
CA THR A 8 -4.55 -1.45 -0.80
C THR A 8 -4.77 -2.82 -1.44
N ASN A 9 -5.72 -2.90 -2.36
CA ASN A 9 -5.95 -4.08 -3.19
C ASN A 9 -5.79 -3.69 -4.64
N ILE A 10 -5.05 -4.49 -5.40
CA ILE A 10 -4.76 -4.20 -6.81
C ILE A 10 -5.17 -5.40 -7.66
N PRO A 11 -5.97 -5.19 -8.72
CA PRO A 11 -6.29 -6.26 -9.65
C PRO A 11 -5.07 -6.60 -10.50
N GLY A 12 -4.70 -7.87 -10.57
CA GLY A 12 -3.57 -8.32 -11.36
C GLY A 12 -2.26 -8.31 -10.60
N ARG A 13 -1.62 -9.49 -10.50
CA ARG A 13 -0.39 -9.64 -9.75
C ARG A 13 0.76 -8.84 -10.34
N ASP A 14 0.90 -8.85 -11.66
CA ASP A 14 2.00 -8.13 -12.33
C ASP A 14 1.90 -6.63 -12.10
N VAL A 15 0.68 -6.09 -12.15
CA VAL A 15 0.42 -4.67 -11.88
C VAL A 15 0.74 -4.34 -10.42
N ALA A 16 0.33 -5.20 -9.49
CA ALA A 16 0.59 -5.01 -8.06
C ALA A 16 2.10 -4.97 -7.77
N VAL A 17 2.86 -5.92 -8.34
CA VAL A 17 4.31 -5.96 -8.18
C VAL A 17 4.95 -4.71 -8.76
N LYS A 18 4.51 -4.29 -9.95
CA LYS A 18 5.06 -3.11 -10.61
C LYS A 18 4.84 -1.83 -9.80
N ILE A 19 3.63 -1.65 -9.29
CA ILE A 19 3.30 -0.49 -8.45
C ILE A 19 4.12 -0.51 -7.17
N ALA A 20 4.23 -1.67 -6.53
CA ALA A 20 5.03 -1.83 -5.32
C ALA A 20 6.50 -1.46 -5.55
N GLU A 21 7.08 -1.92 -6.65
CA GLU A 21 8.46 -1.60 -7.00
C GLU A 21 8.67 -0.09 -7.21
N ILE A 22 7.77 0.55 -7.93
CA ILE A 22 7.85 2.00 -8.19
C ILE A 22 7.82 2.78 -6.87
N ILE A 23 6.90 2.45 -5.99
CA ILE A 23 6.73 3.15 -4.72
C ILE A 23 7.95 2.98 -3.81
N VAL A 24 8.47 1.76 -3.70
CA VAL A 24 9.64 1.50 -2.86
C VAL A 24 10.90 2.15 -3.47
N GLU A 25 11.06 2.08 -4.78
CA GLU A 25 12.19 2.72 -5.45
C GLU A 25 12.21 4.23 -5.21
N LYS A 26 11.05 4.86 -5.19
CA LYS A 26 10.92 6.29 -4.90
C LYS A 26 11.03 6.64 -3.41
N ARG A 27 11.29 5.67 -2.57
CA ARG A 27 11.42 5.84 -1.12
C ARG A 27 10.16 6.37 -0.43
N LEU A 28 9.03 6.17 -1.05
CA LEU A 28 7.73 6.52 -0.45
C LEU A 28 7.28 5.47 0.57
N ALA A 29 7.86 4.28 0.50
CA ALA A 29 7.72 3.23 1.50
C ALA A 29 9.05 2.50 1.62
N ALA A 30 9.36 2.00 2.80
CA ALA A 30 10.58 1.22 3.03
C ALA A 30 10.47 -0.17 2.43
N CYS A 31 9.26 -0.73 2.46
CA CYS A 31 8.99 -2.02 1.84
C CYS A 31 7.54 -2.15 1.47
N ALA A 32 7.27 -3.13 0.60
CA ALA A 32 5.94 -3.50 0.19
C ALA A 32 5.84 -5.02 0.19
N ASN A 33 4.74 -5.54 0.71
CA ASN A 33 4.44 -6.96 0.63
C ASN A 33 3.25 -7.15 -0.30
N VAL A 34 3.45 -7.87 -1.39
CA VAL A 34 2.38 -8.26 -2.29
C VAL A 34 1.91 -9.64 -1.85
N LEU A 35 0.69 -9.72 -1.35
CA LEU A 35 0.16 -10.95 -0.77
C LEU A 35 -0.44 -11.85 -1.86
N SER A 36 -0.82 -13.07 -1.45
CA SER A 36 -1.55 -13.99 -2.33
C SER A 36 -2.89 -13.41 -2.71
N GLU A 37 -3.48 -13.90 -3.80
CA GLU A 37 -4.75 -13.41 -4.28
C GLU A 37 -5.87 -13.55 -3.26
N ALA A 38 -6.78 -12.59 -3.29
CA ALA A 38 -8.00 -12.59 -2.49
C ALA A 38 -9.20 -12.46 -3.42
N THR A 39 -10.31 -13.09 -3.04
CA THR A 39 -11.58 -12.86 -3.73
C THR A 39 -12.26 -11.70 -3.04
N SER A 40 -12.44 -10.60 -3.78
CA SER A 40 -13.09 -9.40 -3.26
C SER A 40 -14.53 -9.36 -3.74
N ILE A 41 -15.45 -9.14 -2.80
CA ILE A 41 -16.88 -9.09 -3.09
C ILE A 41 -17.39 -7.73 -2.59
N TYR A 42 -17.95 -6.93 -3.49
CA TYR A 42 -18.33 -5.54 -3.16
C TYR A 42 -19.37 -5.00 -4.11
N TRP A 43 -20.03 -3.91 -3.70
CA TRP A 43 -20.97 -3.20 -4.53
C TRP A 43 -20.25 -2.10 -5.31
N TRP A 44 -20.51 -2.04 -6.60
CA TRP A 44 -20.04 -0.98 -7.48
C TRP A 44 -21.10 -0.70 -8.54
N GLU A 45 -21.49 0.55 -8.66
CA GLU A 45 -22.53 0.99 -9.61
C GLU A 45 -23.78 0.12 -9.54
N LYS A 46 -24.25 -0.12 -8.33
CA LYS A 46 -25.48 -0.88 -8.02
C LYS A 46 -25.42 -2.37 -8.40
N LYS A 47 -24.25 -2.88 -8.68
CA LYS A 47 -24.04 -4.31 -8.98
C LYS A 47 -23.10 -4.95 -7.98
N LEU A 48 -23.39 -6.18 -7.65
CA LEU A 48 -22.49 -6.97 -6.81
C LEU A 48 -21.34 -7.47 -7.68
N GLN A 49 -20.14 -7.08 -7.32
CA GLN A 49 -18.91 -7.48 -8.01
C GLN A 49 -18.23 -8.61 -7.26
N ARG A 50 -17.54 -9.44 -8.02
CA ARG A 50 -16.71 -10.52 -7.50
C ARG A 50 -15.44 -10.55 -8.32
N GLU A 51 -14.32 -10.12 -7.73
CA GLU A 51 -13.06 -10.00 -8.44
C GLU A 51 -11.90 -10.59 -7.66
N ILE A 52 -10.86 -11.01 -8.38
CA ILE A 52 -9.62 -11.44 -7.77
C ILE A 52 -8.72 -10.22 -7.67
N GLU A 53 -8.24 -9.96 -6.46
CA GLU A 53 -7.34 -8.83 -6.19
C GLU A 53 -6.14 -9.30 -5.38
N TYR A 54 -5.09 -8.50 -5.40
CA TYR A 54 -3.87 -8.79 -4.65
C TYR A 54 -3.67 -7.71 -3.59
N PRO A 55 -3.84 -8.06 -2.31
CA PRO A 55 -3.56 -7.10 -1.24
C PRO A 55 -2.08 -6.73 -1.24
N VAL A 56 -1.80 -5.44 -1.07
CA VAL A 56 -0.43 -4.93 -0.96
C VAL A 56 -0.34 -4.11 0.32
N VAL A 57 0.69 -4.39 1.10
CA VAL A 57 0.93 -3.71 2.38
C VAL A 57 2.23 -2.94 2.27
N PHE A 58 2.15 -1.62 2.45
CA PHE A 58 3.31 -0.74 2.45
C PHE A 58 3.65 -0.33 3.88
N LYS A 59 4.93 -0.26 4.19
CA LYS A 59 5.40 0.24 5.49
C LYS A 59 6.18 1.51 5.27
N THR A 60 5.79 2.58 5.95
CA THR A 60 6.35 3.90 5.73
C THR A 60 6.29 4.74 7.01
N THR A 61 6.56 6.03 6.89
CA THR A 61 6.46 6.98 7.99
C THR A 61 5.37 8.00 7.71
N GLU A 62 4.91 8.67 8.75
CA GLU A 62 3.92 9.73 8.62
C GLU A 62 4.39 10.85 7.68
N ALA A 63 5.70 11.12 7.65
CA ALA A 63 6.27 12.13 6.77
C ALA A 63 6.05 11.81 5.28
N ARG A 64 5.91 10.53 4.92
CA ARG A 64 5.71 10.11 3.54
C ARG A 64 4.25 9.84 3.18
N ARG A 65 3.37 9.94 4.16
CA ARG A 65 1.97 9.56 3.99
C ARG A 65 1.30 10.20 2.77
N ASP A 66 1.34 11.52 2.70
CA ASP A 66 0.62 12.24 1.64
C ASP A 66 1.23 11.98 0.26
N SER A 67 2.55 11.91 0.17
CA SER A 67 3.24 11.59 -1.07
C SER A 67 2.94 10.18 -1.54
N LEU A 68 2.86 9.23 -0.61
CA LEU A 68 2.52 7.85 -0.92
C LEU A 68 1.07 7.75 -1.45
N ILE A 69 0.13 8.39 -0.78
CA ILE A 69 -1.28 8.41 -1.22
C ILE A 69 -1.37 8.98 -2.64
N LYS A 70 -0.70 10.10 -2.88
CA LYS A 70 -0.74 10.75 -4.19
C LYS A 70 -0.20 9.86 -5.30
N GLU A 71 0.94 9.24 -5.08
CA GLU A 71 1.55 8.36 -6.08
C GLU A 71 0.70 7.10 -6.29
N LEU A 72 0.22 6.49 -5.22
CA LEU A 72 -0.60 5.30 -5.32
C LEU A 72 -1.88 5.57 -6.10
N ARG A 73 -2.54 6.70 -5.84
CA ARG A 73 -3.75 7.07 -6.59
C ARG A 73 -3.45 7.27 -8.08
N ALA A 74 -2.30 7.81 -8.42
CA ALA A 74 -1.91 8.02 -9.81
C ALA A 74 -1.64 6.71 -10.55
N LEU A 75 -1.16 5.69 -9.83
CA LEU A 75 -0.79 4.40 -10.41
C LEU A 75 -1.90 3.35 -10.34
N HIS A 76 -2.82 3.49 -9.39
CA HIS A 76 -3.85 2.49 -9.13
C HIS A 76 -4.87 2.46 -10.28
N PRO A 77 -5.24 1.26 -10.78
CA PRO A 77 -6.20 1.16 -11.89
C PRO A 77 -7.66 1.47 -11.52
N HIS A 78 -8.01 1.50 -10.24
CA HIS A 78 -9.38 1.80 -9.82
C HIS A 78 -9.62 3.30 -9.69
N ASP A 79 -10.84 3.76 -10.00
CA ASP A 79 -11.25 5.15 -9.81
C ASP A 79 -11.31 5.50 -8.32
N VAL A 80 -11.78 4.56 -7.50
CA VAL A 80 -11.88 4.71 -6.05
C VAL A 80 -11.07 3.57 -5.42
N PRO A 81 -9.75 3.74 -5.29
CA PRO A 81 -8.90 2.67 -4.75
C PRO A 81 -9.09 2.51 -3.24
N GLU A 82 -8.92 1.28 -2.76
CA GLU A 82 -8.83 1.06 -1.33
C GLU A 82 -7.51 1.64 -0.83
N ILE A 83 -7.57 2.58 0.09
CA ILE A 83 -6.39 3.14 0.75
C ILE A 83 -6.74 3.26 2.22
N VAL A 84 -6.27 2.33 3.02
CA VAL A 84 -6.57 2.29 4.45
C VAL A 84 -5.27 2.22 5.27
N PHE A 85 -5.35 2.73 6.47
CA PHE A 85 -4.21 2.75 7.41
C PHE A 85 -4.59 1.98 8.66
N PRO A 86 -4.28 0.67 8.72
CA PRO A 86 -4.49 -0.10 9.94
C PRO A 86 -3.69 0.50 11.10
N THR A 87 -4.28 0.49 12.28
CA THR A 87 -3.63 0.99 13.48
C THR A 87 -2.55 0.01 13.95
N LEU A 88 -1.35 0.54 14.26
CA LEU A 88 -0.28 -0.24 14.85
C LEU A 88 -0.20 0.01 16.35
N GLU A 89 -0.11 -1.07 17.12
CA GLU A 89 0.14 -0.96 18.56
C GLU A 89 1.58 -0.57 18.82
N GLY A 90 2.50 -1.07 18.00
CA GLY A 90 3.91 -0.76 18.15
C GLY A 90 4.74 -1.38 17.03
N VAL A 91 5.98 -0.95 16.98
CA VAL A 91 6.98 -1.47 16.04
C VAL A 91 8.27 -1.62 16.81
N GLU A 92 8.94 -2.75 16.65
CA GLU A 92 10.22 -2.98 17.30
C GLU A 92 11.22 -1.91 16.84
N GLU A 93 12.05 -1.45 17.76
CA GLU A 93 12.90 -0.27 17.57
C GLU A 93 13.85 -0.37 16.37
N THR A 94 14.54 -1.49 16.21
CA THR A 94 15.50 -1.67 15.12
C THR A 94 14.79 -1.62 13.77
N TYR A 95 13.64 -2.25 13.68
CA TYR A 95 12.85 -2.25 12.47
C TYR A 95 12.28 -0.86 12.15
N ALA A 96 11.78 -0.16 13.18
CA ALA A 96 11.28 1.20 13.02
C ALA A 96 12.36 2.13 12.47
N ASN A 97 13.58 2.03 13.01
CA ASN A 97 14.72 2.83 12.56
C ASN A 97 15.07 2.52 11.10
N TRP A 98 14.97 1.26 10.70
CA TRP A 98 15.20 0.88 9.31
C TRP A 98 14.16 1.51 8.37
N ILE A 99 12.88 1.48 8.75
CA ILE A 99 11.82 2.11 7.95
C ILE A 99 12.09 3.61 7.80
N ILE A 100 12.43 4.27 8.90
CA ILE A 100 12.72 5.71 8.88
C ILE A 100 13.90 6.00 7.94
N GLN A 101 14.96 5.24 8.04
CA GLN A 101 16.16 5.43 7.23
C GLN A 101 15.87 5.24 5.74
N GLU A 102 15.12 4.19 5.39
CA GLU A 102 14.88 3.84 3.99
C GLU A 102 13.81 4.71 3.31
N THR A 103 13.10 5.53 4.06
CA THR A 103 12.13 6.47 3.50
C THR A 103 12.62 7.91 3.45
N LYS A 104 13.85 8.15 3.80
CA LYS A 104 14.46 9.47 3.65
C LYS A 104 14.67 9.78 2.18
N ALA A 105 14.35 11.00 1.80
CA ALA A 105 14.49 11.45 0.42
C ALA A 105 15.94 11.59 0.02
#